data_c29e5f1c24f43601795c2044fff6782d
#
_entry.id   c29e5f1c24f43601795c2044fff6782d
#
_cell.length_a   1.000
_cell.length_b   1.000
_cell.length_c   1.000
_cell.angle_alpha   90.00
_cell.angle_beta   90.00
_cell.angle_gamma   90.00
#
_symmetry.space_group_name_H-M   'P 1'
#
loop_
_entity.id
_entity.type
_entity.pdbx_description
1 polymer ?
#
loop_
_entity_poly.entity_id
_entity_poly.type
_entity_poly.pdbx_seq_one_letter_code
_entity_poly.pdbx_strand_id
1 'polypeptide(L)'
;MEALKVAVDVPSGVDASAGQILGIAFEADITVTFGLPKVGLLLYPGADVSGEVIVKEIGFPNTAVEEIAPQMVSFTTDDLELLPERKAWTNKGSYGKVLLIAGSKNMAGAALLSGTAAYKSGSGLVRIFSCEENRVILQEKLPEAILTTYDSEEKAWELLPESLSWASVIGIGPGIGQSAFARKLVKQVLTLGKTPLVIDADGLNNLAALLQEDTELRQLFHEYEGGMILTPHLKEMSRLTGEEIAEIRSNLPKAAASTADKGHVIVLKDARTIVSDGSVPSYINMSGNNGMATG
;
A
#
# COMPACT_ATOMS: atom_id res chain seq x y z
N MET A 1 14.85 -39.62 -16.55
CA MET A 1 13.81 -38.68 -17.01
C MET A 1 12.97 -38.33 -15.80
N GLU A 2 12.96 -37.10 -15.40
CA GLU A 2 12.00 -36.64 -14.42
C GLU A 2 10.64 -36.52 -15.10
N ALA A 3 9.59 -37.04 -14.44
CA ALA A 3 8.23 -36.98 -14.96
C ALA A 3 7.67 -35.59 -14.73
N LEU A 4 6.94 -35.06 -15.72
CA LEU A 4 6.19 -33.81 -15.57
C LEU A 4 5.09 -33.99 -14.51
N LYS A 5 5.07 -33.15 -13.50
CA LYS A 5 4.12 -33.17 -12.39
C LYS A 5 2.98 -32.18 -12.67
N VAL A 6 1.78 -32.69 -12.85
CA VAL A 6 0.59 -31.91 -13.17
C VAL A 6 -0.42 -32.01 -12.05
N ALA A 7 -0.81 -30.88 -11.46
CA ALA A 7 -1.93 -30.79 -10.54
C ALA A 7 -3.23 -30.43 -11.30
N VAL A 8 -4.34 -31.02 -10.85
CA VAL A 8 -5.68 -30.74 -11.37
C VAL A 8 -6.42 -29.89 -10.37
N ASP A 9 -6.85 -28.73 -10.80
CA ASP A 9 -7.55 -27.66 -10.09
C ASP A 9 -6.68 -26.98 -9.04
N VAL A 10 -6.24 -27.67 -7.98
CA VAL A 10 -5.36 -27.17 -6.92
C VAL A 10 -4.40 -28.31 -6.52
N PRO A 11 -3.10 -28.05 -6.31
CA PRO A 11 -2.19 -29.06 -5.80
C PRO A 11 -2.66 -29.60 -4.44
N SER A 12 -2.63 -30.92 -4.27
CA SER A 12 -3.00 -31.55 -2.99
C SER A 12 -2.17 -30.99 -1.85
N GLY A 13 -2.82 -30.60 -0.76
CA GLY A 13 -2.18 -29.97 0.40
C GLY A 13 -2.09 -28.45 0.37
N VAL A 14 -2.56 -27.80 -0.70
CA VAL A 14 -2.70 -26.32 -0.76
C VAL A 14 -4.10 -25.89 -0.39
N ASP A 15 -4.23 -24.93 0.50
CA ASP A 15 -5.49 -24.23 0.78
C ASP A 15 -5.84 -23.31 -0.41
N ALA A 16 -6.95 -23.60 -1.08
CA ALA A 16 -7.40 -22.87 -2.26
C ALA A 16 -7.76 -21.39 -1.97
N SER A 17 -8.07 -21.03 -0.73
CA SER A 17 -8.54 -19.71 -0.32
C SER A 17 -7.43 -18.79 0.17
N ALA A 18 -6.41 -19.35 0.85
CA ALA A 18 -5.36 -18.56 1.51
C ALA A 18 -3.93 -18.94 1.05
N GLY A 19 -3.76 -20.01 0.25
CA GLY A 19 -2.46 -20.45 -0.24
C GLY A 19 -1.56 -21.07 0.84
N GLN A 20 -2.13 -21.48 1.97
CA GLN A 20 -1.36 -22.14 3.02
C GLN A 20 -1.10 -23.60 2.67
N ILE A 21 0.04 -24.13 3.12
CA ILE A 21 0.35 -25.57 3.00
C ILE A 21 -0.21 -26.30 4.21
N LEU A 22 -1.11 -27.25 3.97
CA LEU A 22 -1.80 -28.03 4.99
C LEU A 22 -0.97 -29.28 5.36
N GLY A 23 0.17 -29.07 5.98
CA GLY A 23 1.13 -30.10 6.35
C GLY A 23 2.15 -30.35 5.25
N ILE A 24 1.80 -31.08 4.20
CA ILE A 24 2.63 -31.33 3.01
C ILE A 24 1.84 -31.03 1.74
N ALA A 25 2.48 -30.47 0.72
CA ALA A 25 1.86 -30.22 -0.57
C ALA A 25 2.54 -30.96 -1.71
N PHE A 26 1.77 -31.26 -2.74
CA PHE A 26 2.29 -31.74 -4.01
C PHE A 26 2.90 -30.55 -4.78
N GLU A 27 4.19 -30.65 -5.07
CA GLU A 27 4.90 -29.64 -5.88
C GLU A 27 4.67 -29.94 -7.36
N ALA A 28 3.81 -29.16 -7.99
CA ALA A 28 3.47 -29.26 -9.42
C ALA A 28 4.43 -28.43 -10.27
N ASP A 29 4.72 -28.94 -11.49
CA ASP A 29 5.34 -28.13 -12.55
C ASP A 29 4.27 -27.30 -13.27
N ILE A 30 3.04 -27.83 -13.37
CA ILE A 30 1.87 -27.19 -13.97
C ILE A 30 0.65 -27.47 -13.12
N THR A 31 -0.17 -26.44 -12.87
CA THR A 31 -1.51 -26.59 -12.29
C THR A 31 -2.55 -26.16 -13.32
N VAL A 32 -3.42 -27.08 -13.74
CA VAL A 32 -4.57 -26.79 -14.62
C VAL A 32 -5.79 -26.55 -13.76
N THR A 33 -6.16 -25.26 -13.56
CA THR A 33 -7.31 -24.88 -12.75
C THR A 33 -8.52 -24.52 -13.62
N PHE A 34 -9.74 -24.64 -13.09
CA PHE A 34 -10.96 -24.57 -13.85
C PHE A 34 -11.75 -23.30 -13.62
N GLY A 35 -12.22 -22.68 -14.71
CA GLY A 35 -13.04 -21.49 -14.76
C GLY A 35 -12.31 -20.23 -14.32
N LEU A 36 -12.05 -20.10 -13.02
CA LEU A 36 -11.33 -18.96 -12.43
C LEU A 36 -10.12 -19.43 -11.62
N PRO A 37 -9.04 -18.65 -11.55
CA PRO A 37 -7.91 -18.96 -10.69
C PRO A 37 -8.34 -18.89 -9.23
N LYS A 38 -7.89 -19.84 -8.42
CA LYS A 38 -8.12 -19.84 -6.97
C LYS A 38 -7.08 -18.93 -6.31
N VAL A 39 -7.50 -18.17 -5.31
CA VAL A 39 -6.62 -17.22 -4.59
C VAL A 39 -5.37 -17.93 -4.04
N GLY A 40 -5.54 -19.16 -3.55
CA GLY A 40 -4.45 -19.95 -3.00
C GLY A 40 -3.37 -20.38 -3.99
N LEU A 41 -3.65 -20.36 -5.30
CA LEU A 41 -2.65 -20.58 -6.36
C LEU A 41 -1.80 -19.33 -6.63
N LEU A 42 -2.24 -18.18 -6.16
CA LEU A 42 -1.63 -16.88 -6.41
C LEU A 42 -0.88 -16.33 -5.19
N LEU A 43 -1.26 -16.76 -3.98
CA LEU A 43 -0.63 -16.37 -2.73
C LEU A 43 0.44 -17.36 -2.29
N TYR A 44 1.51 -16.86 -1.69
CA TYR A 44 2.58 -17.69 -1.13
C TYR A 44 2.19 -18.23 0.26
N PRO A 45 2.60 -19.49 0.57
CA PRO A 45 3.48 -20.40 -0.17
C PRO A 45 2.81 -21.24 -1.27
N GLY A 46 1.48 -21.23 -1.41
CA GLY A 46 0.76 -22.04 -2.41
C GLY A 46 1.22 -21.77 -3.84
N ALA A 47 1.53 -20.51 -4.17
CA ALA A 47 2.06 -20.12 -5.48
C ALA A 47 3.40 -20.80 -5.82
N ASP A 48 4.27 -21.04 -4.82
CA ASP A 48 5.57 -21.71 -5.05
C ASP A 48 5.42 -23.16 -5.51
N VAL A 49 4.40 -23.86 -5.01
CA VAL A 49 4.16 -25.28 -5.30
C VAL A 49 3.18 -25.51 -6.43
N SER A 50 2.58 -24.45 -6.97
CA SER A 50 1.58 -24.51 -8.06
C SER A 50 2.20 -24.57 -9.45
N GLY A 51 3.49 -24.23 -9.60
CA GLY A 51 4.13 -24.14 -10.89
C GLY A 51 3.45 -23.16 -11.85
N GLU A 52 3.41 -23.46 -13.14
CA GLU A 52 2.67 -22.68 -14.13
C GLU A 52 1.16 -22.90 -13.95
N VAL A 53 0.41 -21.85 -13.63
CA VAL A 53 -1.04 -21.92 -13.44
C VAL A 53 -1.75 -21.65 -14.76
N ILE A 54 -2.43 -22.66 -15.30
CA ILE A 54 -3.20 -22.60 -16.54
C ILE A 54 -4.68 -22.64 -16.20
N VAL A 55 -5.41 -21.56 -16.49
CA VAL A 55 -6.88 -21.52 -16.32
C VAL A 55 -7.55 -22.09 -17.55
N LYS A 56 -8.42 -23.08 -17.37
CA LYS A 56 -9.20 -23.70 -18.43
C LYS A 56 -10.69 -23.48 -18.25
N GLU A 57 -11.32 -22.97 -19.30
CA GLU A 57 -12.76 -22.90 -19.44
C GLU A 57 -13.35 -24.31 -19.47
N ILE A 58 -14.36 -24.56 -18.62
CA ILE A 58 -15.08 -25.85 -18.55
C ILE A 58 -16.60 -25.70 -18.74
N GLY A 59 -17.01 -24.54 -19.26
CA GLY A 59 -18.40 -24.28 -19.61
C GLY A 59 -19.25 -23.73 -18.47
N PHE A 60 -18.66 -23.01 -17.50
CA PHE A 60 -19.43 -22.23 -16.54
C PHE A 60 -20.23 -21.14 -17.27
N PRO A 61 -21.56 -21.06 -17.06
CA PRO A 61 -22.34 -19.96 -17.63
C PRO A 61 -21.85 -18.60 -17.11
N ASN A 62 -21.71 -17.62 -18.00
CA ASN A 62 -21.29 -16.26 -17.58
C ASN A 62 -22.22 -15.67 -16.50
N THR A 63 -23.52 -15.95 -16.59
CA THR A 63 -24.49 -15.55 -15.57
C THR A 63 -24.20 -16.10 -14.19
N ALA A 64 -23.72 -17.34 -14.09
CA ALA A 64 -23.33 -17.95 -12.80
C ALA A 64 -22.05 -17.30 -12.23
N VAL A 65 -21.10 -16.88 -13.09
CA VAL A 65 -19.90 -16.17 -12.67
C VAL A 65 -20.24 -14.75 -12.21
N GLU A 66 -21.18 -14.08 -12.88
CA GLU A 66 -21.64 -12.73 -12.53
C GLU A 66 -22.46 -12.71 -11.21
N GLU A 67 -23.25 -13.77 -10.95
CA GLU A 67 -24.04 -13.93 -9.72
C GLU A 67 -23.17 -14.22 -8.48
N ILE A 68 -22.02 -14.87 -8.67
CA ILE A 68 -21.08 -15.15 -7.59
C ILE A 68 -20.10 -13.97 -7.54
N ALA A 69 -20.35 -12.98 -6.68
CA ALA A 69 -19.44 -11.88 -6.49
C ALA A 69 -18.02 -12.38 -6.16
N PRO A 70 -17.00 -12.08 -6.98
CA PRO A 70 -15.64 -12.54 -6.73
C PRO A 70 -15.13 -11.98 -5.41
N GLN A 71 -14.41 -12.79 -4.63
CA GLN A 71 -13.77 -12.35 -3.39
C GLN A 71 -12.56 -11.43 -3.67
N MET A 72 -11.88 -11.69 -4.77
CA MET A 72 -10.67 -10.99 -5.19
C MET A 72 -10.76 -10.65 -6.68
N VAL A 73 -10.17 -9.54 -7.05
CA VAL A 73 -9.94 -9.14 -8.45
C VAL A 73 -8.47 -8.76 -8.65
N SER A 74 -8.00 -8.85 -9.89
CA SER A 74 -6.67 -8.39 -10.27
C SER A 74 -6.80 -7.55 -11.55
N PHE A 75 -6.03 -6.49 -11.67
CA PHE A 75 -5.96 -5.72 -12.90
C PHE A 75 -5.18 -6.44 -13.98
N THR A 76 -5.62 -6.23 -15.21
CA THR A 76 -4.98 -6.67 -16.44
C THR A 76 -4.51 -5.44 -17.24
N THR A 77 -3.91 -5.66 -18.40
CA THR A 77 -3.53 -4.56 -19.31
C THR A 77 -4.73 -3.77 -19.81
N ASP A 78 -5.90 -4.38 -19.90
CA ASP A 78 -7.12 -3.73 -20.38
C ASP A 78 -7.64 -2.70 -19.36
N ASP A 79 -7.34 -2.89 -18.08
CA ASP A 79 -7.70 -1.95 -17.00
C ASP A 79 -6.89 -0.65 -17.05
N LEU A 80 -5.87 -0.54 -17.90
CA LEU A 80 -5.15 0.73 -18.12
C LEU A 80 -6.08 1.84 -18.65
N GLU A 81 -7.19 1.48 -19.28
CA GLU A 81 -8.24 2.41 -19.69
C GLU A 81 -8.92 3.11 -18.50
N LEU A 82 -8.84 2.55 -17.29
CA LEU A 82 -9.32 3.19 -16.06
C LEU A 82 -8.47 4.38 -15.61
N LEU A 83 -7.23 4.49 -16.12
CA LEU A 83 -6.37 5.64 -15.81
C LEU A 83 -6.94 6.91 -16.45
N PRO A 84 -7.03 8.03 -15.72
CA PRO A 84 -7.56 9.27 -16.25
C PRO A 84 -6.69 9.81 -17.38
N GLU A 85 -7.29 10.07 -18.52
CA GLU A 85 -6.60 10.69 -19.65
C GLU A 85 -6.13 12.11 -19.33
N ARG A 86 -4.91 12.43 -19.73
CA ARG A 86 -4.41 13.80 -19.70
C ARG A 86 -4.93 14.59 -20.88
N LYS A 87 -5.74 15.59 -20.61
CA LYS A 87 -6.22 16.51 -21.66
C LYS A 87 -5.08 17.37 -22.16
N ALA A 88 -5.00 17.57 -23.48
CA ALA A 88 -3.95 18.38 -24.11
C ALA A 88 -3.91 19.83 -23.61
N TRP A 89 -5.05 20.36 -23.18
CA TRP A 89 -5.20 21.74 -22.71
C TRP A 89 -5.40 21.78 -21.20
N THR A 90 -4.31 21.63 -20.47
CA THR A 90 -4.27 21.67 -19.00
C THR A 90 -2.93 22.23 -18.52
N ASN A 91 -2.87 22.58 -17.25
CA ASN A 91 -1.65 23.05 -16.59
C ASN A 91 -1.31 22.18 -15.37
N LYS A 92 -0.13 22.43 -14.79
CA LYS A 92 0.34 21.65 -13.62
C LYS A 92 -0.64 21.68 -12.43
N GLY A 93 -1.41 22.73 -12.23
CA GLY A 93 -2.41 22.81 -11.17
C GLY A 93 -3.61 21.89 -11.36
N SER A 94 -3.88 21.43 -12.60
CA SER A 94 -4.97 20.53 -12.92
C SER A 94 -4.75 19.09 -12.44
N TYR A 95 -3.52 18.71 -12.09
CA TYR A 95 -3.13 17.36 -11.70
C TYR A 95 -2.79 17.22 -10.23
N GLY A 96 -3.38 18.09 -9.40
CA GLY A 96 -3.28 18.02 -7.96
C GLY A 96 -1.97 18.54 -7.37
N LYS A 97 -2.00 18.71 -6.06
CA LYS A 97 -0.91 19.21 -5.22
C LYS A 97 -0.60 18.19 -4.14
N VAL A 98 0.53 17.53 -4.25
CA VAL A 98 0.98 16.53 -3.28
C VAL A 98 1.90 17.17 -2.27
N LEU A 99 1.55 17.10 -0.99
CA LEU A 99 2.45 17.39 0.12
C LEU A 99 3.08 16.09 0.60
N LEU A 100 4.39 15.99 0.59
CA LEU A 100 5.14 14.87 1.17
C LEU A 100 5.84 15.33 2.44
N ILE A 101 5.46 14.78 3.57
CA ILE A 101 6.13 14.95 4.84
C ILE A 101 7.07 13.76 5.00
N ALA A 102 8.32 13.93 4.57
CA ALA A 102 9.25 12.85 4.39
C ALA A 102 10.71 13.28 4.58
N GLY A 103 11.53 12.33 4.97
CA GLY A 103 12.96 12.55 5.21
C GLY A 103 13.24 13.21 6.55
N SER A 104 14.25 12.71 7.22
CA SER A 104 14.90 13.30 8.38
C SER A 104 16.40 13.35 8.11
N LYS A 105 17.19 13.83 9.05
CA LYS A 105 18.65 13.84 8.94
C LYS A 105 19.18 12.46 8.56
N ASN A 106 19.97 12.38 7.51
CA ASN A 106 20.51 11.18 6.88
C ASN A 106 19.49 10.31 6.11
N MET A 107 18.24 10.76 5.95
CA MET A 107 17.17 10.04 5.25
C MET A 107 16.59 10.85 4.06
N ALA A 108 17.40 11.70 3.43
CA ALA A 108 17.00 12.48 2.24
C ALA A 108 16.53 11.60 1.08
N GLY A 109 17.09 10.39 0.95
CA GLY A 109 16.74 9.43 -0.10
C GLY A 109 15.26 9.02 -0.07
N ALA A 110 14.67 8.85 1.12
CA ALA A 110 13.26 8.51 1.25
C ALA A 110 12.35 9.62 0.70
N ALA A 111 12.65 10.88 1.04
CA ALA A 111 11.93 12.04 0.50
C ALA A 111 12.11 12.19 -1.02
N LEU A 112 13.33 11.97 -1.51
CA LEU A 112 13.64 12.02 -2.94
C LEU A 112 12.87 10.95 -3.74
N LEU A 113 12.89 9.70 -3.29
CA LEU A 113 12.21 8.59 -3.95
C LEU A 113 10.68 8.82 -3.97
N SER A 114 10.11 9.24 -2.85
CA SER A 114 8.68 9.56 -2.75
C SER A 114 8.27 10.71 -3.67
N GLY A 115 9.06 11.80 -3.71
CA GLY A 115 8.81 12.94 -4.59
C GLY A 115 8.94 12.57 -6.07
N THR A 116 9.95 11.79 -6.41
CA THR A 116 10.16 11.27 -7.77
C THR A 116 9.00 10.38 -8.21
N ALA A 117 8.55 9.48 -7.32
CA ALA A 117 7.42 8.61 -7.59
C ALA A 117 6.13 9.40 -7.82
N ALA A 118 5.85 10.42 -6.99
CA ALA A 118 4.70 11.30 -7.17
C ALA A 118 4.69 11.98 -8.55
N TYR A 119 5.81 12.53 -9.00
CA TYR A 119 5.90 13.11 -10.35
C TYR A 119 5.73 12.06 -11.46
N LYS A 120 6.39 10.91 -11.32
CA LYS A 120 6.27 9.81 -12.31
C LYS A 120 4.85 9.24 -12.39
N SER A 121 4.10 9.27 -11.30
CA SER A 121 2.68 8.88 -11.26
C SER A 121 1.75 9.97 -11.81
N GLY A 122 2.28 11.15 -12.18
CA GLY A 122 1.52 12.16 -12.87
C GLY A 122 1.05 13.33 -12.02
N SER A 123 1.52 13.50 -10.79
CA SER A 123 1.18 14.66 -9.95
C SER A 123 1.61 15.97 -10.60
N GLY A 124 0.78 17.00 -10.47
CA GLY A 124 1.05 18.30 -11.09
C GLY A 124 2.07 19.12 -10.32
N LEU A 125 1.99 19.12 -9.00
CA LEU A 125 2.89 19.81 -8.09
C LEU A 125 3.21 18.92 -6.90
N VAL A 126 4.47 18.88 -6.52
CA VAL A 126 4.94 18.18 -5.32
C VAL A 126 5.65 19.19 -4.41
N ARG A 127 5.23 19.24 -3.15
CA ARG A 127 5.89 19.97 -2.08
C ARG A 127 6.47 18.95 -1.10
N ILE A 128 7.73 19.09 -0.74
CA ILE A 128 8.38 18.23 0.26
C ILE A 128 8.61 19.07 1.53
N PHE A 129 8.02 18.61 2.63
CA PHE A 129 8.24 19.14 3.98
C PHE A 129 9.27 18.25 4.67
N SER A 130 10.47 18.80 4.93
CA SER A 130 11.62 18.04 5.42
C SER A 130 12.54 18.90 6.30
N CYS A 131 13.51 18.28 6.97
CA CYS A 131 14.53 19.03 7.69
C CYS A 131 15.48 19.80 6.75
N GLU A 132 16.05 20.89 7.23
CA GLU A 132 16.89 21.80 6.45
C GLU A 132 18.15 21.09 5.88
N GLU A 133 18.69 20.09 6.58
CA GLU A 133 19.85 19.31 6.13
C GLU A 133 19.62 18.60 4.80
N ASN A 134 18.35 18.34 4.45
CA ASN A 134 18.00 17.67 3.20
C ASN A 134 17.85 18.63 2.01
N ARG A 135 17.79 19.96 2.25
CA ARG A 135 17.50 20.98 1.24
C ARG A 135 18.37 20.86 0.00
N VAL A 136 19.69 20.89 0.19
CA VAL A 136 20.63 20.89 -0.95
C VAL A 136 20.50 19.62 -1.77
N ILE A 137 20.41 18.46 -1.10
CA ILE A 137 20.29 17.16 -1.76
C ILE A 137 19.00 17.10 -2.59
N LEU A 138 17.89 17.55 -2.02
CA LEU A 138 16.59 17.53 -2.69
C LEU A 138 16.52 18.52 -3.86
N GLN A 139 17.04 19.74 -3.71
CA GLN A 139 17.06 20.71 -4.78
C GLN A 139 17.94 20.27 -5.95
N GLU A 140 19.07 19.61 -5.66
CA GLU A 140 19.97 19.11 -6.70
C GLU A 140 19.36 17.93 -7.48
N LYS A 141 18.67 17.01 -6.77
CA LYS A 141 18.20 15.74 -7.35
C LYS A 141 16.76 15.80 -7.85
N LEU A 142 15.95 16.74 -7.36
CA LEU A 142 14.55 16.91 -7.74
C LEU A 142 14.21 18.41 -7.79
N PRO A 143 14.80 19.15 -8.76
CA PRO A 143 14.67 20.61 -8.84
C PRO A 143 13.23 21.09 -9.09
N GLU A 144 12.34 20.24 -9.60
CA GLU A 144 10.93 20.55 -9.82
C GLU A 144 10.12 20.64 -8.52
N ALA A 145 10.59 20.02 -7.44
CA ALA A 145 9.87 19.98 -6.18
C ALA A 145 9.95 21.33 -5.43
N ILE A 146 8.82 21.73 -4.86
CA ILE A 146 8.76 22.86 -3.93
C ILE A 146 9.24 22.34 -2.58
N LEU A 147 10.21 23.01 -1.96
CA LEU A 147 10.69 22.63 -0.64
C LEU A 147 10.16 23.58 0.44
N THR A 148 9.65 22.99 1.51
CA THR A 148 9.40 23.67 2.80
C THR A 148 10.26 22.98 3.84
N THR A 149 11.35 23.62 4.25
CA THR A 149 12.32 23.04 5.17
C THR A 149 12.31 23.74 6.53
N TYR A 150 12.59 23.00 7.57
CA TYR A 150 12.67 23.46 8.96
C TYR A 150 14.02 23.07 9.58
N ASP A 151 14.57 23.96 10.39
CA ASP A 151 15.82 23.78 11.15
C ASP A 151 15.56 23.52 12.64
N SER A 152 14.34 23.72 13.10
CA SER A 152 13.91 23.52 14.47
C SER A 152 12.46 23.00 14.53
N GLU A 153 12.07 22.46 15.68
CA GLU A 153 10.67 22.02 15.90
C GLU A 153 9.71 23.21 15.84
N GLU A 154 10.07 24.34 16.44
CA GLU A 154 9.26 25.57 16.42
C GLU A 154 8.98 26.01 15.00
N LYS A 155 10.00 25.99 14.13
CA LYS A 155 9.84 26.36 12.72
C LYS A 155 8.98 25.36 11.97
N ALA A 156 9.09 24.07 12.28
CA ALA A 156 8.22 23.05 11.70
C ALA A 156 6.75 23.30 12.03
N TRP A 157 6.44 23.63 13.29
CA TRP A 157 5.06 23.93 13.73
C TRP A 157 4.49 25.21 13.13
N GLU A 158 5.33 26.21 12.88
CA GLU A 158 4.94 27.43 12.18
C GLU A 158 4.55 27.19 10.72
N LEU A 159 5.32 26.32 10.01
CA LEU A 159 5.19 26.09 8.57
C LEU A 159 4.16 24.99 8.21
N LEU A 160 3.86 24.08 9.13
CA LEU A 160 3.01 22.92 8.86
C LEU A 160 1.57 23.30 8.45
N PRO A 161 0.85 24.22 9.13
CA PRO A 161 -0.54 24.54 8.78
C PRO A 161 -0.70 25.08 7.35
N GLU A 162 0.21 25.97 6.91
CA GLU A 162 0.19 26.47 5.54
C GLU A 162 0.46 25.35 4.53
N SER A 163 1.42 24.47 4.83
CA SER A 163 1.75 23.34 3.97
C SER A 163 0.60 22.36 3.83
N LEU A 164 -0.13 22.06 4.92
CA LEU A 164 -1.33 21.21 4.90
C LEU A 164 -2.45 21.84 4.08
N SER A 165 -2.72 23.15 4.27
CA SER A 165 -3.79 23.85 3.55
C SER A 165 -3.53 24.00 2.05
N TRP A 166 -2.26 23.97 1.65
CA TRP A 166 -1.86 24.03 0.23
C TRP A 166 -2.15 22.72 -0.50
N ALA A 167 -2.17 21.58 0.18
CA ALA A 167 -2.22 20.24 -0.39
C ALA A 167 -3.62 19.83 -0.83
N SER A 168 -3.73 19.08 -1.91
CA SER A 168 -4.93 18.31 -2.28
C SER A 168 -4.84 16.84 -1.82
N VAL A 169 -3.64 16.38 -1.51
CA VAL A 169 -3.36 15.07 -0.88
C VAL A 169 -2.07 15.17 -0.07
N ILE A 170 -1.99 14.44 1.03
CA ILE A 170 -0.84 14.40 1.92
C ILE A 170 -0.27 12.98 1.94
N GLY A 171 1.04 12.85 1.79
CA GLY A 171 1.79 11.63 2.10
C GLY A 171 2.71 11.88 3.29
N ILE A 172 2.69 11.01 4.28
CA ILE A 172 3.56 11.13 5.47
C ILE A 172 4.21 9.79 5.82
N GLY A 173 5.47 9.84 6.21
CA GLY A 173 6.11 8.71 6.85
C GLY A 173 7.47 8.30 6.30
N PRO A 174 7.71 8.29 4.99
CA PRO A 174 8.98 7.81 4.45
C PRO A 174 10.17 8.57 5.05
N GLY A 175 10.98 7.88 5.87
CA GLY A 175 12.21 8.39 6.45
C GLY A 175 12.06 9.52 7.49
N ILE A 176 10.90 9.70 8.13
CA ILE A 176 10.72 10.71 9.19
C ILE A 176 11.31 10.28 10.54
N GLY A 177 11.62 8.98 10.69
CA GLY A 177 12.08 8.39 11.95
C GLY A 177 10.95 8.17 12.97
N GLN A 178 11.36 7.75 14.18
CA GLN A 178 10.44 7.41 15.28
C GLN A 178 10.73 8.23 16.55
N SER A 179 11.21 9.45 16.38
CA SER A 179 11.46 10.39 17.49
C SER A 179 10.14 10.93 18.07
N ALA A 180 10.21 11.55 19.24
CA ALA A 180 9.07 12.27 19.83
C ALA A 180 8.52 13.35 18.89
N PHE A 181 9.40 14.04 18.16
CA PHE A 181 9.02 15.00 17.12
C PHE A 181 8.25 14.34 15.98
N ALA A 182 8.76 13.22 15.42
CA ALA A 182 8.09 12.50 14.33
C ALA A 182 6.70 12.00 14.76
N ARG A 183 6.58 11.48 15.99
CA ARG A 183 5.29 11.06 16.56
C ARG A 183 4.31 12.23 16.67
N LYS A 184 4.77 13.38 17.20
CA LYS A 184 3.97 14.60 17.29
C LYS A 184 3.58 15.11 15.89
N LEU A 185 4.45 14.97 14.89
CA LEU A 185 4.17 15.38 13.51
C LEU A 185 3.02 14.54 12.91
N VAL A 186 3.03 13.22 13.08
CA VAL A 186 1.91 12.36 12.67
C VAL A 186 0.62 12.75 13.37
N LYS A 187 0.65 12.99 14.69
CA LYS A 187 -0.52 13.45 15.46
C LYS A 187 -1.07 14.78 14.90
N GLN A 188 -0.21 15.75 14.63
CA GLN A 188 -0.62 17.06 14.08
C GLN A 188 -1.24 16.94 12.68
N VAL A 189 -0.68 16.10 11.82
CA VAL A 189 -1.24 15.84 10.48
C VAL A 189 -2.63 15.24 10.56
N LEU A 190 -2.87 14.28 11.45
CA LEU A 190 -4.20 13.71 11.69
C LEU A 190 -5.17 14.73 12.26
N THR A 191 -4.71 15.60 13.17
CA THR A 191 -5.57 16.60 13.83
C THR A 191 -5.96 17.75 12.91
N LEU A 192 -5.03 18.22 12.08
CA LEU A 192 -5.19 19.42 11.25
C LEU A 192 -5.53 19.09 9.78
N GLY A 193 -5.18 17.89 9.32
CA GLY A 193 -5.41 17.45 7.94
C GLY A 193 -6.89 17.22 7.67
N LYS A 194 -7.35 17.57 6.46
CA LYS A 194 -8.73 17.37 5.99
C LYS A 194 -8.78 16.77 4.58
N THR A 195 -7.63 16.58 3.98
CA THR A 195 -7.47 16.05 2.62
C THR A 195 -7.13 14.56 2.68
N PRO A 196 -7.29 13.82 1.57
CA PRO A 196 -6.81 12.43 1.50
C PRO A 196 -5.39 12.27 2.02
N LEU A 197 -5.15 11.24 2.82
CA LEU A 197 -3.90 11.01 3.54
C LEU A 197 -3.34 9.62 3.22
N VAL A 198 -2.07 9.56 2.81
CA VAL A 198 -1.31 8.31 2.65
C VAL A 198 -0.28 8.22 3.78
N ILE A 199 -0.30 7.12 4.54
CA ILE A 199 0.65 6.88 5.64
C ILE A 199 1.47 5.64 5.32
N ASP A 200 2.79 5.78 5.30
CA ASP A 200 3.74 4.70 5.01
C ASP A 200 4.91 4.69 6.00
N ALA A 201 5.63 3.59 6.07
CA ALA A 201 6.90 3.42 6.76
C ALA A 201 6.88 3.92 8.22
N ASP A 202 7.76 4.86 8.59
CA ASP A 202 7.80 5.40 9.96
C ASP A 202 6.51 6.12 10.36
N GLY A 203 5.72 6.61 9.40
CA GLY A 203 4.38 7.14 9.66
C GLY A 203 3.47 6.09 10.29
N LEU A 204 3.47 4.86 9.76
CA LEU A 204 2.71 3.73 10.30
C LEU A 204 3.23 3.29 11.68
N ASN A 205 4.54 3.27 11.87
CA ASN A 205 5.14 2.92 13.16
C ASN A 205 4.75 3.92 14.24
N ASN A 206 4.79 5.22 13.95
CA ASN A 206 4.37 6.28 14.85
C ASN A 206 2.86 6.23 15.11
N LEU A 207 2.06 5.99 14.05
CA LEU A 207 0.60 5.83 14.16
C LEU A 207 0.23 4.68 15.10
N ALA A 208 0.85 3.50 14.90
CA ALA A 208 0.60 2.32 15.74
C ALA A 208 0.85 2.61 17.23
N ALA A 209 1.95 3.29 17.55
CA ALA A 209 2.25 3.69 18.92
C ALA A 209 1.21 4.69 19.48
N LEU A 210 0.83 5.69 18.67
CA LEU A 210 -0.17 6.67 19.06
C LEU A 210 -1.55 6.07 19.30
N LEU A 211 -1.99 5.13 18.46
CA LEU A 211 -3.28 4.45 18.61
C LEU A 211 -3.34 3.56 19.88
N GLN A 212 -2.20 3.10 20.39
CA GLN A 212 -2.13 2.36 21.66
C GLN A 212 -2.20 3.29 22.88
N GLU A 213 -1.58 4.46 22.80
CA GLU A 213 -1.38 5.37 23.94
C GLU A 213 -2.48 6.44 24.07
N ASP A 214 -3.15 6.83 22.96
CA ASP A 214 -4.03 8.00 22.89
C ASP A 214 -5.43 7.62 22.38
N THR A 215 -6.40 7.61 23.29
CA THR A 215 -7.80 7.25 22.97
C THR A 215 -8.48 8.30 22.11
N GLU A 216 -8.18 9.60 22.28
CA GLU A 216 -8.76 10.67 21.49
C GLU A 216 -8.25 10.59 20.04
N LEU A 217 -6.96 10.28 19.88
CA LEU A 217 -6.39 10.09 18.54
C LEU A 217 -6.95 8.85 17.85
N ARG A 218 -7.25 7.79 18.60
CA ARG A 218 -7.91 6.60 18.03
C ARG A 218 -9.28 6.95 17.46
N GLN A 219 -10.05 7.74 18.18
CA GLN A 219 -11.35 8.22 17.68
C GLN A 219 -11.16 9.10 16.43
N LEU A 220 -10.25 10.06 16.46
CA LEU A 220 -9.93 10.93 15.34
C LEU A 220 -9.47 10.15 14.09
N PHE A 221 -8.70 9.07 14.28
CA PHE A 221 -8.28 8.20 13.21
C PHE A 221 -9.47 7.54 12.51
N HIS A 222 -10.42 6.99 13.25
CA HIS A 222 -11.63 6.38 12.69
C HIS A 222 -12.61 7.40 12.06
N GLU A 223 -12.59 8.64 12.54
CA GLU A 223 -13.48 9.72 12.07
C GLU A 223 -12.83 10.61 11.01
N TYR A 224 -11.63 10.27 10.52
CA TYR A 224 -10.94 11.10 9.55
C TYR A 224 -11.70 11.21 8.23
N GLU A 225 -12.27 12.37 7.95
CA GLU A 225 -13.17 12.59 6.80
C GLU A 225 -12.47 12.58 5.44
N GLY A 226 -11.18 12.88 5.40
CA GLY A 226 -10.40 12.97 4.15
C GLY A 226 -10.16 11.64 3.44
N GLY A 227 -10.43 10.52 4.14
CA GLY A 227 -10.05 9.18 3.71
C GLY A 227 -8.55 8.93 3.87
N MET A 228 -8.18 7.69 4.19
CA MET A 228 -6.77 7.31 4.37
C MET A 228 -6.40 6.08 3.56
N ILE A 229 -5.14 6.05 3.11
CA ILE A 229 -4.49 4.87 2.56
C ILE A 229 -3.32 4.53 3.47
N LEU A 230 -3.35 3.34 4.05
CA LEU A 230 -2.26 2.80 4.85
C LEU A 230 -1.55 1.72 4.04
N THR A 231 -0.22 1.80 3.98
CA THR A 231 0.58 0.90 3.12
C THR A 231 1.54 0.00 3.93
N PRO A 232 1.03 -0.79 4.90
CA PRO A 232 1.87 -1.59 5.78
C PRO A 232 2.49 -2.79 5.07
N HIS A 233 3.77 -3.09 5.36
CA HIS A 233 4.30 -4.43 5.23
C HIS A 233 3.89 -5.26 6.47
N LEU A 234 4.14 -6.59 6.48
CA LEU A 234 3.66 -7.49 7.54
C LEU A 234 4.04 -7.04 8.96
N LYS A 235 5.26 -6.53 9.16
CA LYS A 235 5.71 -6.08 10.48
C LYS A 235 5.06 -4.77 10.93
N GLU A 236 4.78 -3.85 10.00
CA GLU A 236 4.03 -2.62 10.26
C GLU A 236 2.57 -2.96 10.57
N MET A 237 1.99 -3.90 9.81
CA MET A 237 0.64 -4.41 10.03
C MET A 237 0.50 -5.03 11.43
N SER A 238 1.43 -5.89 11.82
CA SER A 238 1.48 -6.50 13.16
C SER A 238 1.53 -5.44 14.28
N ARG A 239 2.30 -4.38 14.11
CA ARG A 239 2.32 -3.26 15.08
C ARG A 239 1.01 -2.49 15.13
N LEU A 240 0.37 -2.31 13.98
CA LEU A 240 -0.87 -1.56 13.85
C LEU A 240 -2.05 -2.31 14.47
N THR A 241 -2.13 -3.63 14.24
CA THR A 241 -3.25 -4.47 14.69
C THR A 241 -3.02 -5.15 16.04
N GLY A 242 -1.76 -5.37 16.40
CA GLY A 242 -1.37 -6.20 17.55
C GLY A 242 -1.38 -7.71 17.24
N GLU A 243 -1.69 -8.11 16.01
CA GLU A 243 -1.69 -9.51 15.59
C GLU A 243 -0.26 -10.01 15.30
N GLU A 244 -0.02 -11.30 15.52
CA GLU A 244 1.26 -11.92 15.17
C GLU A 244 1.45 -12.00 13.65
N ILE A 245 2.68 -11.81 13.18
CA ILE A 245 3.00 -11.86 11.73
C ILE A 245 2.57 -13.19 11.09
N ALA A 246 2.69 -14.29 11.83
CA ALA A 246 2.28 -15.61 11.34
C ALA A 246 0.77 -15.70 11.11
N GLU A 247 -0.03 -15.05 11.96
CA GLU A 247 -1.48 -14.99 11.83
C GLU A 247 -1.89 -14.14 10.63
N ILE A 248 -1.32 -12.94 10.48
CA ILE A 248 -1.54 -12.06 9.33
C ILE A 248 -1.20 -12.79 8.03
N ARG A 249 -0.05 -13.47 7.98
CA ARG A 249 0.42 -14.22 6.79
C ARG A 249 -0.46 -15.44 6.48
N SER A 250 -1.10 -16.02 7.49
CA SER A 250 -1.97 -17.20 7.29
C SER A 250 -3.18 -16.89 6.39
N ASN A 251 -3.63 -15.61 6.35
CA ASN A 251 -4.71 -15.19 5.47
C ASN A 251 -4.63 -13.68 5.18
N LEU A 252 -3.78 -13.30 4.22
CA LEU A 252 -3.55 -11.90 3.84
C LEU A 252 -4.82 -11.14 3.43
N PRO A 253 -5.73 -11.72 2.60
CA PRO A 253 -6.97 -11.05 2.25
C PRO A 253 -7.85 -10.72 3.47
N LYS A 254 -8.00 -11.68 4.39
CA LYS A 254 -8.75 -11.46 5.63
C LYS A 254 -8.10 -10.39 6.51
N ALA A 255 -6.79 -10.44 6.70
CA ALA A 255 -6.06 -9.46 7.51
C ALA A 255 -6.21 -8.04 6.94
N ALA A 256 -6.06 -7.87 5.61
CA ALA A 256 -6.27 -6.56 4.98
C ALA A 256 -7.71 -6.06 5.15
N ALA A 257 -8.71 -6.91 4.86
CA ALA A 257 -10.13 -6.53 4.95
C ALA A 257 -10.59 -6.23 6.38
N SER A 258 -10.14 -7.00 7.39
CA SER A 258 -10.53 -6.79 8.79
C SER A 258 -9.88 -5.54 9.41
N THR A 259 -8.77 -5.06 8.85
CA THR A 259 -8.10 -3.84 9.33
C THR A 259 -8.59 -2.60 8.60
N ALA A 260 -9.12 -2.76 7.38
CA ALA A 260 -9.76 -1.68 6.68
C ALA A 260 -11.04 -1.24 7.42
N ASP A 261 -11.20 0.06 7.58
CA ASP A 261 -12.37 0.67 8.20
C ASP A 261 -12.99 1.68 7.24
N LYS A 262 -14.18 2.18 7.55
CA LYS A 262 -14.91 3.14 6.71
C LYS A 262 -14.03 4.33 6.32
N GLY A 263 -13.79 4.48 5.02
CA GLY A 263 -12.95 5.54 4.46
C GLY A 263 -11.44 5.27 4.49
N HIS A 264 -11.00 4.09 4.98
CA HIS A 264 -9.60 3.71 5.01
C HIS A 264 -9.33 2.54 4.09
N VAL A 265 -8.28 2.63 3.29
CA VAL A 265 -7.81 1.57 2.40
C VAL A 265 -6.52 1.00 2.95
N ILE A 266 -6.43 -0.31 3.06
CA ILE A 266 -5.22 -1.03 3.43
C ILE A 266 -4.55 -1.56 2.17
N VAL A 267 -3.27 -1.23 1.99
CA VAL A 267 -2.37 -1.79 0.97
C VAL A 267 -1.36 -2.67 1.70
N LEU A 268 -1.74 -3.92 1.98
CA LEU A 268 -0.90 -4.88 2.71
C LEU A 268 0.17 -5.44 1.79
N LYS A 269 1.41 -5.02 2.03
CA LYS A 269 2.59 -5.37 1.21
C LYS A 269 3.22 -6.68 1.67
N ASP A 270 3.27 -7.66 0.76
CA ASP A 270 4.07 -8.89 0.85
C ASP A 270 4.49 -9.28 -0.57
N ALA A 271 4.96 -10.50 -0.80
CA ALA A 271 5.29 -11.01 -2.14
C ALA A 271 4.12 -10.83 -3.14
N ARG A 272 2.89 -10.86 -2.67
CA ARG A 272 1.69 -10.34 -3.34
C ARG A 272 1.08 -9.25 -2.46
N THR A 273 0.75 -8.12 -3.04
CA THR A 273 0.11 -7.03 -2.31
C THR A 273 -1.41 -7.16 -2.39
N ILE A 274 -2.06 -7.06 -1.24
CA ILE A 274 -3.54 -7.04 -1.14
C ILE A 274 -3.99 -5.61 -0.86
N VAL A 275 -4.97 -5.14 -1.61
CA VAL A 275 -5.62 -3.84 -1.39
C VAL A 275 -7.07 -4.07 -1.01
N SER A 276 -7.50 -3.52 0.10
CA SER A 276 -8.87 -3.65 0.60
C SER A 276 -9.35 -2.37 1.28
N ASP A 277 -10.60 -2.04 1.09
CA ASP A 277 -11.35 -1.01 1.82
C ASP A 277 -12.36 -1.63 2.82
N GLY A 278 -12.21 -2.94 3.09
CA GLY A 278 -13.13 -3.71 3.92
C GLY A 278 -14.33 -4.28 3.17
N SER A 279 -14.54 -3.89 1.91
CA SER A 279 -15.59 -4.44 1.05
C SER A 279 -15.09 -5.60 0.18
N VAL A 280 -16.00 -6.23 -0.54
CA VAL A 280 -15.73 -7.30 -1.52
C VAL A 280 -16.08 -6.73 -2.91
N PRO A 281 -15.23 -6.95 -3.90
CA PRO A 281 -13.98 -7.70 -3.90
C PRO A 281 -12.78 -6.89 -3.37
N SER A 282 -11.83 -7.55 -2.71
CA SER A 282 -10.50 -6.99 -2.51
C SER A 282 -9.65 -7.15 -3.77
N TYR A 283 -8.60 -6.34 -3.91
CA TYR A 283 -7.70 -6.38 -5.06
C TYR A 283 -6.38 -7.10 -4.70
N ILE A 284 -5.89 -7.96 -5.61
CA ILE A 284 -4.58 -8.60 -5.53
C ILE A 284 -3.66 -8.10 -6.65
N ASN A 285 -2.49 -7.57 -6.28
CA ASN A 285 -1.47 -7.19 -7.24
C ASN A 285 -0.60 -8.39 -7.62
N MET A 286 -0.66 -8.75 -8.90
CA MET A 286 0.10 -9.87 -9.46
C MET A 286 1.44 -9.44 -10.08
N SER A 287 1.71 -8.14 -10.17
CA SER A 287 2.94 -7.59 -10.73
C SER A 287 4.06 -7.49 -9.68
N GLY A 288 5.29 -7.30 -10.16
CA GLY A 288 6.47 -7.17 -9.32
C GLY A 288 7.24 -8.47 -9.16
N ASN A 289 8.43 -8.37 -8.59
CA ASN A 289 9.32 -9.49 -8.30
C ASN A 289 10.24 -9.17 -7.11
N ASN A 290 11.00 -10.16 -6.64
CA ASN A 290 11.92 -10.04 -5.51
C ASN A 290 13.07 -9.04 -5.72
N GLY A 291 13.37 -8.62 -6.94
CA GLY A 291 14.31 -7.54 -7.24
C GLY A 291 13.87 -6.17 -6.71
N MET A 292 12.59 -6.02 -6.35
CA MET A 292 12.08 -4.81 -5.68
C MET A 292 12.40 -4.77 -4.17
N ALA A 293 12.88 -5.86 -3.59
CA ALA A 293 13.26 -5.95 -2.18
C ALA A 293 14.64 -5.32 -1.92
N THR A 294 14.78 -4.05 -2.28
CA THR A 294 15.98 -3.22 -2.01
C THR A 294 15.61 -2.11 -1.06
N GLY A 295 16.48 -1.85 -0.07
CA GLY A 295 16.26 -0.83 0.96
C GLY A 295 16.55 0.58 0.51
#